data_b6546725baa6c81e11f89d40c81d4d32
#
_entry.id   b6546725baa6c81e11f89d40c81d4d32
#
_cell.length_a   1.000
_cell.length_b   1.000
_cell.length_c   1.000
_cell.angle_alpha   90.00
_cell.angle_beta   90.00
_cell.angle_gamma   90.00
#
_symmetry.space_group_name_H-M   'P 1'
#
loop_
_entity.id
_entity.type
_entity.pdbx_description
1 polymer ?
#
loop_
_entity_poly.entity_id
_entity_poly.type
_entity_poly.pdbx_seq_one_letter_code
_entity_poly.pdbx_strand_id
1 'polypeptide(L)'
;MKFMSARKILGLVFAFAALGMALPTYAQTGGIQGKAIQQDGQPCAKCIVLIDRMDIKSTYKTKTGKKGEFVYIGLPIGNYKVTLQSPTGQTLYYIEKHVGLGEPTDVDFNLPKEMAQQQQQRQEEMKKNPEMAKQAEEQAKQEKQYKGLKQYFDQGNTLYTQGQYKEAAAAFEQALTMAKEKNIPVVLSRLADSYAKAKENDKAVETYQKAIQLTPDDAALHNNLGSVYAATGKLPEAQAEFEKAATLDPTNAGRYYFNVGAIMYNSGKMDEALTAFKKVISIDPKNADAYYLEGQALMGKATMTADGKVKAPDGTVEAFQQYLTLDPNGPNAEAAKEMIATLQGAVTTQYKKKK
;
A
#
# COMPACT_ATOMS: atom_id res chain seq x y z
N MET A 1 52.86 -109.69 -6.13
CA MET A 1 52.86 -110.05 -7.57
C MET A 1 51.69 -109.43 -8.24
N LYS A 2 51.98 -108.70 -9.31
CA LYS A 2 51.04 -108.33 -10.44
C LYS A 2 49.78 -107.50 -10.12
N PHE A 3 49.74 -106.32 -10.49
CA PHE A 3 49.50 -105.60 -11.77
C PHE A 3 48.05 -105.26 -12.06
N MET A 4 47.93 -104.04 -12.37
CA MET A 4 47.02 -103.39 -13.34
C MET A 4 45.56 -103.10 -12.85
N SER A 5 44.92 -102.06 -13.18
CA SER A 5 45.17 -101.02 -14.16
C SER A 5 44.16 -99.87 -13.93
N ALA A 6 44.60 -98.66 -14.26
CA ALA A 6 43.81 -97.46 -14.22
C ALA A 6 42.60 -97.53 -15.18
N ARG A 7 41.49 -97.02 -14.74
CA ARG A 7 40.50 -96.40 -15.66
C ARG A 7 39.95 -95.13 -15.04
N LYS A 8 40.30 -94.06 -15.74
CA LYS A 8 39.80 -92.69 -15.53
C LYS A 8 38.27 -92.70 -15.75
N ILE A 9 37.48 -92.28 -14.82
CA ILE A 9 36.13 -91.86 -15.03
C ILE A 9 36.09 -90.34 -14.74
N LEU A 10 35.87 -89.60 -15.80
CA LEU A 10 35.70 -88.15 -15.87
C LEU A 10 34.39 -87.81 -15.25
N GLY A 11 34.42 -87.34 -13.99
CA GLY A 11 33.21 -86.80 -13.33
C GLY A 11 32.95 -85.40 -13.79
N LEU A 12 31.90 -85.24 -14.56
CA LEU A 12 31.40 -83.94 -14.96
C LEU A 12 30.80 -83.27 -13.73
N VAL A 13 31.48 -82.22 -13.22
CA VAL A 13 30.93 -81.35 -12.20
C VAL A 13 30.00 -80.36 -12.91
N PHE A 14 28.70 -80.63 -12.81
CA PHE A 14 27.68 -79.64 -13.15
C PHE A 14 27.73 -78.54 -12.08
N ALA A 15 28.35 -77.41 -12.41
CA ALA A 15 28.17 -76.20 -11.73
C ALA A 15 26.76 -75.68 -11.99
N PHE A 16 25.84 -75.90 -11.07
CA PHE A 16 24.59 -75.19 -11.05
C PHE A 16 24.91 -73.71 -10.74
N ALA A 17 25.04 -72.93 -11.78
CA ALA A 17 24.90 -71.46 -11.65
C ALA A 17 23.46 -71.20 -11.23
N ALA A 18 23.24 -70.99 -9.95
CA ALA A 18 21.99 -70.43 -9.44
C ALA A 18 21.87 -69.00 -10.00
N LEU A 19 21.22 -68.87 -11.17
CA LEU A 19 20.74 -67.60 -11.64
C LEU A 19 19.69 -67.18 -10.64
N GLY A 20 20.08 -66.37 -9.66
CA GLY A 20 19.17 -65.68 -8.79
C GLY A 20 18.29 -64.77 -9.67
N MET A 21 17.17 -65.29 -10.15
CA MET A 21 16.09 -64.44 -10.61
C MET A 21 15.68 -63.60 -9.38
N ALA A 22 16.18 -62.37 -9.32
CA ALA A 22 15.57 -61.35 -8.47
C ALA A 22 14.12 -61.21 -8.94
N LEU A 23 13.23 -61.94 -8.28
CA LEU A 23 11.81 -61.67 -8.42
C LEU A 23 11.64 -60.19 -8.13
N PRO A 24 10.97 -59.43 -9.02
CA PRO A 24 10.68 -58.06 -8.70
C PRO A 24 9.91 -58.10 -7.37
N THR A 25 10.53 -57.57 -6.32
CA THR A 25 9.83 -57.26 -5.09
C THR A 25 8.79 -56.23 -5.49
N TYR A 26 7.58 -56.66 -5.76
CA TYR A 26 6.47 -55.75 -5.88
C TYR A 26 6.48 -54.94 -4.60
N ALA A 27 6.86 -53.66 -4.73
CA ALA A 27 6.83 -52.75 -3.58
C ALA A 27 5.40 -52.83 -3.03
N GLN A 28 5.30 -53.38 -1.83
CA GLN A 28 4.01 -53.48 -1.14
C GLN A 28 3.55 -52.04 -0.88
N THR A 29 2.62 -51.58 -1.67
CA THR A 29 2.13 -50.22 -1.63
C THR A 29 0.66 -50.20 -1.24
N GLY A 30 0.28 -49.14 -0.55
CA GLY A 30 -1.11 -48.81 -0.30
C GLY A 30 -1.54 -47.60 -1.15
N GLY A 31 -2.54 -46.90 -0.67
CA GLY A 31 -3.03 -45.70 -1.31
C GLY A 31 -3.84 -44.85 -0.34
N ILE A 32 -4.31 -43.75 -0.80
CA ILE A 32 -5.33 -42.95 -0.15
C ILE A 32 -6.46 -42.63 -1.12
N GLN A 33 -7.67 -42.54 -0.62
CA GLN A 33 -8.85 -42.09 -1.32
C GLN A 33 -9.73 -41.24 -0.40
N GLY A 34 -10.62 -40.48 -0.98
CA GLY A 34 -11.56 -39.72 -0.16
C GLY A 34 -12.32 -38.68 -0.95
N LYS A 35 -13.07 -37.87 -0.19
CA LYS A 35 -13.88 -36.78 -0.71
C LYS A 35 -13.59 -35.49 0.04
N ALA A 36 -13.51 -34.39 -0.70
CA ALA A 36 -13.29 -33.06 -0.16
C ALA A 36 -14.53 -32.20 -0.34
N ILE A 37 -15.03 -31.65 0.76
CA ILE A 37 -16.16 -30.73 0.86
C ILE A 37 -15.63 -29.39 1.40
N GLN A 38 -15.93 -28.29 0.69
CA GLN A 38 -15.54 -26.92 1.07
C GLN A 38 -16.38 -26.37 2.24
N GLN A 39 -16.01 -25.20 2.74
CA GLN A 39 -16.71 -24.54 3.84
C GLN A 39 -18.19 -24.24 3.58
N ASP A 40 -18.54 -24.00 2.31
CA ASP A 40 -19.91 -23.77 1.86
C ASP A 40 -20.73 -25.05 1.65
N GLY A 41 -20.17 -26.21 2.00
CA GLY A 41 -20.81 -27.51 1.83
C GLY A 41 -20.73 -28.07 0.41
N GLN A 42 -20.14 -27.35 -0.55
CA GLN A 42 -19.99 -27.81 -1.92
C GLN A 42 -18.76 -28.70 -2.10
N PRO A 43 -18.77 -29.61 -3.10
CA PRO A 43 -17.60 -30.40 -3.43
C PRO A 43 -16.41 -29.52 -3.84
N CYS A 44 -15.23 -29.82 -3.29
CA CYS A 44 -13.98 -29.13 -3.66
C CYS A 44 -13.48 -29.62 -5.02
N ALA A 45 -14.00 -29.05 -6.10
CA ALA A 45 -13.61 -29.43 -7.46
C ALA A 45 -12.22 -28.85 -7.83
N LYS A 46 -11.36 -29.68 -8.46
CA LYS A 46 -9.99 -29.30 -8.88
C LYS A 46 -9.07 -28.86 -7.74
N CYS A 47 -9.44 -29.15 -6.50
CA CYS A 47 -8.60 -28.90 -5.34
C CYS A 47 -7.36 -29.79 -5.40
N ILE A 48 -6.25 -29.28 -4.86
CA ILE A 48 -4.98 -30.00 -4.85
C ILE A 48 -4.91 -30.80 -3.56
N VAL A 49 -4.52 -32.06 -3.64
CA VAL A 49 -4.23 -32.92 -2.49
C VAL A 49 -2.74 -33.24 -2.50
N LEU A 50 -2.01 -32.66 -1.55
CA LEU A 50 -0.60 -32.98 -1.31
C LEU A 50 -0.52 -34.08 -0.27
N ILE A 51 0.40 -35.04 -0.49
CA ILE A 51 0.58 -36.22 0.35
C ILE A 51 2.05 -36.27 0.73
N ASP A 52 2.36 -35.69 1.88
CA ASP A 52 3.73 -35.58 2.38
C ASP A 52 4.03 -36.73 3.33
N ARG A 53 5.03 -37.51 3.03
CA ARG A 53 5.48 -38.56 3.93
C ARG A 53 6.23 -37.96 5.12
N MET A 54 5.93 -38.43 6.34
CA MET A 54 6.38 -37.74 7.56
C MET A 54 7.79 -38.21 8.04
N ASP A 55 8.23 -39.42 7.64
CA ASP A 55 9.50 -40.00 8.06
C ASP A 55 10.66 -39.75 7.07
N ILE A 56 10.35 -39.48 5.81
CA ILE A 56 11.32 -39.13 4.77
C ILE A 56 10.78 -38.02 3.90
N LYS A 57 11.66 -37.23 3.30
CA LYS A 57 11.25 -36.13 2.42
C LYS A 57 10.73 -36.67 1.08
N SER A 58 9.44 -36.93 1.01
CA SER A 58 8.76 -37.39 -0.21
C SER A 58 7.36 -36.80 -0.25
N THR A 59 7.02 -36.13 -1.36
CA THR A 59 5.71 -35.51 -1.58
C THR A 59 5.09 -36.07 -2.85
N TYR A 60 3.84 -36.48 -2.73
CA TYR A 60 3.00 -36.91 -3.85
C TYR A 60 1.84 -35.92 -4.01
N LYS A 61 1.22 -35.91 -5.19
CA LYS A 61 0.18 -34.93 -5.52
C LYS A 61 -0.89 -35.51 -6.39
N THR A 62 -2.14 -35.25 -6.04
CA THR A 62 -3.31 -35.54 -6.90
C THR A 62 -4.28 -34.33 -6.86
N LYS A 63 -5.36 -34.43 -7.63
CA LYS A 63 -6.41 -33.41 -7.65
C LYS A 63 -7.77 -34.04 -7.46
N THR A 64 -8.68 -33.35 -6.85
CA THR A 64 -10.07 -33.76 -6.72
C THR A 64 -10.82 -33.64 -8.05
N GLY A 65 -11.74 -34.57 -8.32
CA GLY A 65 -12.68 -34.54 -9.41
C GLY A 65 -13.80 -33.49 -9.23
N LYS A 66 -14.77 -33.47 -10.13
CA LYS A 66 -15.91 -32.54 -10.11
C LYS A 66 -16.79 -32.68 -8.87
N LYS A 67 -16.90 -33.90 -8.31
CA LYS A 67 -17.67 -34.17 -7.09
C LYS A 67 -16.83 -34.16 -5.80
N GLY A 68 -15.57 -33.71 -5.91
CA GLY A 68 -14.65 -33.63 -4.79
C GLY A 68 -13.88 -34.93 -4.50
N GLU A 69 -14.11 -36.00 -5.25
CA GLU A 69 -13.43 -37.28 -5.03
C GLU A 69 -11.96 -37.23 -5.47
N PHE A 70 -11.11 -37.97 -4.77
CA PHE A 70 -9.71 -38.17 -5.15
C PHE A 70 -9.23 -39.55 -4.73
N VAL A 71 -8.23 -40.04 -5.47
CA VAL A 71 -7.52 -41.25 -5.16
C VAL A 71 -6.06 -41.11 -5.57
N TYR A 72 -5.18 -41.71 -4.78
CA TYR A 72 -3.76 -41.88 -5.10
C TYR A 72 -3.31 -43.28 -4.67
N ILE A 73 -2.75 -44.06 -5.58
CA ILE A 73 -2.31 -45.46 -5.40
C ILE A 73 -0.79 -45.52 -5.54
N GLY A 74 -0.15 -46.50 -4.90
CA GLY A 74 1.28 -46.73 -5.01
C GLY A 74 2.11 -45.97 -3.94
N LEU A 75 1.47 -45.62 -2.82
CA LEU A 75 2.19 -45.05 -1.67
C LEU A 75 2.89 -46.16 -0.88
N PRO A 76 4.19 -46.01 -0.56
CA PRO A 76 4.85 -46.88 0.42
C PRO A 76 4.16 -46.83 1.78
N ILE A 77 4.26 -47.93 2.54
CA ILE A 77 3.70 -47.95 3.91
C ILE A 77 4.36 -46.85 4.76
N GLY A 78 3.57 -46.11 5.53
CA GLY A 78 4.09 -45.06 6.41
C GLY A 78 3.02 -44.06 6.85
N ASN A 79 3.47 -43.07 7.61
CA ASN A 79 2.63 -41.97 8.07
C ASN A 79 2.73 -40.80 7.10
N TYR A 80 1.57 -40.26 6.75
CA TYR A 80 1.44 -39.19 5.77
C TYR A 80 0.63 -38.05 6.32
N LYS A 81 1.09 -36.82 6.03
CA LYS A 81 0.32 -35.61 6.16
C LYS A 81 -0.35 -35.34 4.82
N VAL A 82 -1.66 -35.47 4.77
CA VAL A 82 -2.47 -35.25 3.57
C VAL A 82 -3.08 -33.85 3.69
N THR A 83 -2.66 -32.95 2.80
CA THR A 83 -3.05 -31.53 2.83
C THR A 83 -3.97 -31.21 1.66
N LEU A 84 -5.16 -30.71 1.95
CA LEU A 84 -6.08 -30.17 0.96
C LEU A 84 -5.74 -28.69 0.71
N GLN A 85 -5.55 -28.34 -0.57
CA GLN A 85 -5.36 -26.96 -1.01
C GLN A 85 -6.45 -26.55 -2.00
N SER A 86 -6.76 -25.26 -2.04
CA SER A 86 -7.62 -24.69 -3.07
C SER A 86 -7.03 -24.91 -4.49
N PRO A 87 -7.78 -24.71 -5.56
CA PRO A 87 -7.25 -24.76 -6.92
C PRO A 87 -6.09 -23.76 -7.16
N THR A 88 -6.02 -22.70 -6.38
CA THR A 88 -4.96 -21.67 -6.42
C THR A 88 -3.75 -21.97 -5.53
N GLY A 89 -3.77 -23.10 -4.78
CA GLY A 89 -2.67 -23.53 -3.93
C GLY A 89 -2.72 -23.07 -2.47
N GLN A 90 -3.78 -22.39 -2.06
CA GLN A 90 -3.96 -22.01 -0.64
C GLN A 90 -4.31 -23.25 0.18
N THR A 91 -3.59 -23.50 1.28
CA THR A 91 -3.89 -24.59 2.20
C THR A 91 -5.24 -24.35 2.90
N LEU A 92 -6.12 -25.34 2.81
CA LEU A 92 -7.45 -25.32 3.42
C LEU A 92 -7.49 -26.13 4.69
N TYR A 93 -6.94 -27.34 4.69
CA TYR A 93 -6.90 -28.24 5.84
C TYR A 93 -5.86 -29.33 5.65
N TYR A 94 -5.49 -30.06 6.72
CA TYR A 94 -4.69 -31.27 6.63
C TYR A 94 -5.15 -32.34 7.60
N ILE A 95 -4.89 -33.59 7.25
CA ILE A 95 -5.17 -34.80 8.06
C ILE A 95 -3.92 -35.67 8.05
N GLU A 96 -3.53 -36.19 9.20
CA GLU A 96 -2.47 -37.17 9.30
C GLU A 96 -3.06 -38.59 9.32
N LYS A 97 -2.52 -39.47 8.48
CA LYS A 97 -3.00 -40.84 8.34
C LYS A 97 -1.85 -41.81 8.13
N HIS A 98 -2.04 -43.01 8.66
CA HIS A 98 -1.18 -44.14 8.34
C HIS A 98 -1.70 -44.85 7.10
N VAL A 99 -0.82 -45.07 6.12
CA VAL A 99 -1.11 -45.85 4.91
C VAL A 99 -0.50 -47.21 5.10
N GLY A 100 -1.37 -48.21 5.12
CA GLY A 100 -0.99 -49.64 5.20
C GLY A 100 -0.91 -50.29 3.80
N LEU A 101 -0.79 -51.62 3.81
CA LEU A 101 -0.85 -52.45 2.59
C LEU A 101 -2.31 -52.71 2.18
N GLY A 102 -2.53 -52.82 0.89
CA GLY A 102 -3.79 -53.28 0.31
C GLY A 102 -4.72 -52.14 -0.09
N GLU A 103 -5.93 -52.10 0.48
CA GLU A 103 -6.92 -51.10 0.08
C GLU A 103 -6.50 -49.67 0.47
N PRO A 104 -6.90 -48.66 -0.36
CA PRO A 104 -6.61 -47.27 -0.06
C PRO A 104 -7.21 -46.81 1.27
N THR A 105 -6.44 -46.09 2.05
CA THR A 105 -6.88 -45.46 3.34
C THR A 105 -7.82 -44.28 3.05
N ASP A 106 -8.97 -44.27 3.72
CA ASP A 106 -9.93 -43.19 3.59
C ASP A 106 -9.46 -41.91 4.27
N VAL A 107 -9.47 -40.81 3.52
CA VAL A 107 -9.08 -39.45 3.95
C VAL A 107 -10.14 -38.45 3.48
N ASP A 108 -11.21 -38.30 4.22
CA ASP A 108 -12.28 -37.36 3.87
C ASP A 108 -12.03 -35.98 4.48
N PHE A 109 -12.09 -34.95 3.65
CA PHE A 109 -12.06 -33.55 4.07
C PHE A 109 -13.46 -32.97 4.10
N ASN A 110 -14.06 -32.92 5.28
CA ASN A 110 -15.36 -32.28 5.50
C ASN A 110 -15.17 -30.99 6.27
N LEU A 111 -14.80 -29.91 5.56
CA LEU A 111 -14.47 -28.64 6.22
C LEU A 111 -15.60 -28.09 7.11
N PRO A 112 -16.89 -28.13 6.74
CA PRO A 112 -17.97 -27.73 7.64
C PRO A 112 -17.98 -28.50 8.94
N LYS A 113 -17.82 -29.82 8.88
CA LYS A 113 -17.81 -30.69 10.08
C LYS A 113 -16.59 -30.42 10.96
N GLU A 114 -15.41 -30.33 10.35
CA GLU A 114 -14.16 -30.06 11.07
C GLU A 114 -14.20 -28.70 11.74
N MET A 115 -14.68 -27.66 11.05
CA MET A 115 -14.84 -26.34 11.63
C MET A 115 -15.86 -26.31 12.78
N ALA A 116 -16.98 -27.03 12.64
CA ALA A 116 -17.97 -27.14 13.72
C ALA A 116 -17.38 -27.83 14.95
N GLN A 117 -16.61 -28.90 14.77
CA GLN A 117 -15.92 -29.60 15.85
C GLN A 117 -14.87 -28.69 16.54
N GLN A 118 -14.03 -28.01 15.76
CA GLN A 118 -13.07 -27.04 16.30
C GLN A 118 -13.75 -25.92 17.08
N GLN A 119 -14.87 -25.41 16.55
CA GLN A 119 -15.64 -24.39 17.25
C GLN A 119 -16.23 -24.88 18.56
N GLN A 120 -16.77 -26.10 18.60
CA GLN A 120 -17.26 -26.74 19.84
C GLN A 120 -16.13 -26.93 20.84
N GLN A 121 -14.99 -27.50 20.40
CA GLN A 121 -13.82 -27.69 21.28
C GLN A 121 -13.35 -26.35 21.86
N ARG A 122 -13.22 -25.33 21.01
CA ARG A 122 -12.85 -23.98 21.47
C ARG A 122 -13.83 -23.40 22.47
N GLN A 123 -15.14 -23.61 22.27
CA GLN A 123 -16.17 -23.17 23.24
C GLN A 123 -16.06 -23.90 24.57
N GLU A 124 -15.77 -25.19 24.54
CA GLU A 124 -15.54 -25.96 25.74
C GLU A 124 -14.28 -25.56 26.50
N GLU A 125 -13.21 -25.28 25.77
CA GLU A 125 -11.96 -24.75 26.32
C GLU A 125 -12.17 -23.37 26.95
N MET A 126 -12.92 -22.47 26.28
CA MET A 126 -13.29 -21.16 26.83
C MET A 126 -14.13 -21.28 28.11
N LYS A 127 -15.05 -22.28 28.21
CA LYS A 127 -15.81 -22.51 29.43
C LYS A 127 -14.92 -22.97 30.59
N LYS A 128 -13.87 -23.74 30.31
CA LYS A 128 -12.90 -24.24 31.30
C LYS A 128 -11.82 -23.20 31.66
N ASN A 129 -11.57 -22.24 30.77
CA ASN A 129 -10.57 -21.21 30.98
C ASN A 129 -11.17 -19.80 30.76
N PRO A 130 -11.65 -19.16 31.85
CA PRO A 130 -12.26 -17.83 31.77
C PRO A 130 -11.33 -16.73 31.23
N GLU A 131 -10.03 -16.86 31.45
CA GLU A 131 -9.05 -15.91 30.92
C GLU A 131 -8.96 -15.97 29.39
N MET A 132 -8.96 -17.18 28.83
CA MET A 132 -9.02 -17.41 27.40
C MET A 132 -10.31 -16.86 26.75
N ALA A 133 -11.44 -17.03 27.44
CA ALA A 133 -12.73 -16.49 27.02
C ALA A 133 -12.69 -14.95 26.96
N LYS A 134 -12.14 -14.29 27.98
CA LYS A 134 -12.00 -12.86 28.08
C LYS A 134 -11.06 -12.32 26.98
N GLN A 135 -9.93 -12.98 26.74
CA GLN A 135 -9.00 -12.61 25.66
C GLN A 135 -9.65 -12.74 24.28
N ALA A 136 -10.41 -13.80 24.04
CA ALA A 136 -11.12 -14.02 22.78
C ALA A 136 -12.21 -12.95 22.55
N GLU A 137 -12.94 -12.56 23.58
CA GLU A 137 -13.94 -11.48 23.52
C GLU A 137 -13.28 -10.14 23.22
N GLU A 138 -12.16 -9.85 23.88
CA GLU A 138 -11.41 -8.62 23.65
C GLU A 138 -10.83 -8.56 22.25
N GLN A 139 -10.29 -9.67 21.72
CA GLN A 139 -9.84 -9.78 20.34
C GLN A 139 -10.99 -9.57 19.35
N ALA A 140 -12.15 -10.21 19.58
CA ALA A 140 -13.32 -10.05 18.72
C ALA A 140 -13.82 -8.60 18.69
N LYS A 141 -13.84 -7.94 19.87
CA LYS A 141 -14.17 -6.51 19.99
C LYS A 141 -13.19 -5.63 19.23
N GLN A 142 -11.88 -5.90 19.35
CA GLN A 142 -10.85 -5.18 18.62
C GLN A 142 -10.97 -5.38 17.11
N GLU A 143 -11.23 -6.60 16.66
CA GLU A 143 -11.41 -6.90 15.24
C GLU A 143 -12.64 -6.19 14.66
N LYS A 144 -13.77 -6.22 15.38
CA LYS A 144 -15.00 -5.51 14.99
C LYS A 144 -14.74 -4.00 14.88
N GLN A 145 -14.05 -3.43 15.86
CA GLN A 145 -13.68 -2.02 15.89
C GLN A 145 -12.77 -1.65 14.71
N TYR A 146 -11.76 -2.49 14.43
CA TYR A 146 -10.87 -2.29 13.29
C TYR A 146 -11.58 -2.39 11.93
N LYS A 147 -12.47 -3.37 11.77
CA LYS A 147 -13.29 -3.52 10.57
C LYS A 147 -14.18 -2.29 10.35
N GLY A 148 -14.82 -1.79 11.41
CA GLY A 148 -15.63 -0.59 11.35
C GLY A 148 -14.80 0.65 11.01
N LEU A 149 -13.64 0.84 11.66
CA LEU A 149 -12.71 1.92 11.33
C LEU A 149 -12.33 1.89 9.85
N LYS A 150 -11.89 0.73 9.35
CA LYS A 150 -11.50 0.56 7.95
C LYS A 150 -12.66 0.88 6.99
N GLN A 151 -13.84 0.39 7.27
CA GLN A 151 -15.02 0.62 6.45
C GLN A 151 -15.33 2.12 6.30
N TYR A 152 -15.42 2.85 7.40
CA TYR A 152 -15.72 4.28 7.36
C TYR A 152 -14.57 5.11 6.80
N PHE A 153 -13.33 4.71 7.05
CA PHE A 153 -12.16 5.38 6.47
C PHE A 153 -12.09 5.22 4.95
N ASP A 154 -12.33 4.01 4.43
CA ASP A 154 -12.37 3.74 2.98
C ASP A 154 -13.57 4.47 2.33
N GLN A 155 -14.72 4.50 3.00
CA GLN A 155 -15.89 5.28 2.56
C GLN A 155 -15.57 6.77 2.49
N GLY A 156 -14.94 7.32 3.52
CA GLY A 156 -14.52 8.73 3.55
C GLY A 156 -13.56 9.08 2.41
N ASN A 157 -12.56 8.24 2.14
CA ASN A 157 -11.65 8.43 1.01
C ASN A 157 -12.39 8.38 -0.34
N THR A 158 -13.34 7.47 -0.50
CA THR A 158 -14.14 7.37 -1.73
C THR A 158 -14.97 8.63 -1.96
N LEU A 159 -15.67 9.09 -0.94
CA LEU A 159 -16.48 10.31 -0.99
C LEU A 159 -15.61 11.55 -1.25
N TYR A 160 -14.44 11.62 -0.62
CA TYR A 160 -13.48 12.71 -0.84
C TYR A 160 -13.02 12.79 -2.29
N THR A 161 -12.68 11.64 -2.91
CA THR A 161 -12.26 11.59 -4.32
C THR A 161 -13.39 11.94 -5.29
N GLN A 162 -14.65 11.74 -4.89
CA GLN A 162 -15.84 12.14 -5.62
C GLN A 162 -16.20 13.63 -5.45
N GLY A 163 -15.45 14.37 -4.63
CA GLY A 163 -15.76 15.77 -4.32
C GLY A 163 -16.88 15.97 -3.30
N GLN A 164 -17.40 14.91 -2.69
CA GLN A 164 -18.45 14.92 -1.67
C GLN A 164 -17.83 15.16 -0.28
N TYR A 165 -17.30 16.35 -0.09
CA TYR A 165 -16.41 16.64 1.06
C TYR A 165 -17.13 16.65 2.41
N LYS A 166 -18.42 17.07 2.45
CA LYS A 166 -19.19 17.05 3.70
C LYS A 166 -19.53 15.63 4.13
N GLU A 167 -19.91 14.80 3.18
CA GLU A 167 -20.20 13.39 3.39
C GLU A 167 -18.90 12.62 3.76
N ALA A 168 -17.77 12.99 3.14
CA ALA A 168 -16.46 12.46 3.50
C ALA A 168 -16.11 12.80 4.95
N ALA A 169 -16.32 14.05 5.38
CA ALA A 169 -16.11 14.46 6.76
C ALA A 169 -16.95 13.64 7.73
N ALA A 170 -18.26 13.45 7.45
CA ALA A 170 -19.13 12.63 8.28
C ALA A 170 -18.64 11.17 8.38
N ALA A 171 -18.14 10.59 7.29
CA ALA A 171 -17.57 9.24 7.32
C ALA A 171 -16.28 9.19 8.17
N PHE A 172 -15.39 10.18 8.07
CA PHE A 172 -14.19 10.25 8.90
C PHE A 172 -14.49 10.53 10.37
N GLU A 173 -15.56 11.27 10.70
CA GLU A 173 -16.05 11.39 12.07
C GLU A 173 -16.44 10.03 12.65
N GLN A 174 -17.17 9.20 11.88
CA GLN A 174 -17.48 7.83 12.30
C GLN A 174 -16.23 6.97 12.44
N ALA A 175 -15.26 7.09 11.52
CA ALA A 175 -13.98 6.42 11.64
C ALA A 175 -13.24 6.82 12.91
N LEU A 176 -13.28 8.10 13.28
CA LEU A 176 -12.61 8.64 14.47
C LEU A 176 -13.16 8.03 15.77
N THR A 177 -14.48 7.77 15.86
CA THR A 177 -15.07 7.11 17.04
C THR A 177 -14.54 5.70 17.28
N MET A 178 -13.99 5.08 16.24
CA MET A 178 -13.44 3.71 16.25
C MET A 178 -11.91 3.69 16.25
N ALA A 179 -11.27 4.84 16.03
CA ALA A 179 -9.81 4.95 15.98
C ALA A 179 -9.20 4.72 17.37
N LYS A 180 -8.06 4.03 17.39
CA LYS A 180 -7.18 3.93 18.56
C LYS A 180 -6.00 4.88 18.37
N GLU A 181 -5.27 5.16 19.45
CA GLU A 181 -4.19 6.14 19.52
C GLU A 181 -3.35 6.28 18.25
N LYS A 182 -2.83 5.16 17.74
CA LYS A 182 -1.97 5.17 16.55
C LYS A 182 -2.67 5.59 15.25
N ASN A 183 -3.99 5.47 15.16
CA ASN A 183 -4.75 5.77 13.94
C ASN A 183 -5.44 7.14 14.00
N ILE A 184 -5.54 7.74 15.20
CA ILE A 184 -6.22 9.03 15.42
C ILE A 184 -5.61 10.12 14.55
N PRO A 185 -4.27 10.33 14.49
CA PRO A 185 -3.68 11.41 13.70
C PRO A 185 -4.04 11.33 12.21
N VAL A 186 -3.99 10.13 11.64
CA VAL A 186 -4.29 9.92 10.22
C VAL A 186 -5.77 10.21 9.92
N VAL A 187 -6.68 9.77 10.79
CA VAL A 187 -8.12 10.04 10.63
C VAL A 187 -8.40 11.53 10.79
N LEU A 188 -7.80 12.19 11.77
CA LEU A 188 -7.93 13.64 11.98
C LEU A 188 -7.41 14.45 10.78
N SER A 189 -6.28 14.05 10.20
CA SER A 189 -5.74 14.69 8.99
C SER A 189 -6.76 14.63 7.84
N ARG A 190 -7.32 13.45 7.55
CA ARG A 190 -8.33 13.28 6.49
C ARG A 190 -9.63 14.01 6.77
N LEU A 191 -10.05 14.04 8.02
CA LEU A 191 -11.22 14.80 8.47
C LEU A 191 -11.01 16.30 8.25
N ALA A 192 -9.85 16.83 8.66
CA ALA A 192 -9.49 18.23 8.48
C ALA A 192 -9.38 18.61 7.00
N ASP A 193 -8.76 17.77 6.16
CA ASP A 193 -8.73 17.94 4.70
C ASP A 193 -10.16 18.05 4.12
N SER A 194 -11.07 17.20 4.61
CA SER A 194 -12.47 17.17 4.16
C SER A 194 -13.20 18.46 4.56
N TYR A 195 -13.03 18.92 5.80
CA TYR A 195 -13.60 20.20 6.23
C TYR A 195 -13.04 21.38 5.44
N ALA A 196 -11.73 21.41 5.20
CA ALA A 196 -11.09 22.48 4.43
C ALA A 196 -11.65 22.54 2.99
N LYS A 197 -11.79 21.40 2.33
CA LYS A 197 -12.39 21.30 0.99
C LYS A 197 -13.89 21.62 0.99
N ALA A 198 -14.62 21.31 2.06
CA ALA A 198 -16.01 21.69 2.27
C ALA A 198 -16.18 23.20 2.62
N LYS A 199 -15.07 23.94 2.77
CA LYS A 199 -15.02 25.35 3.23
C LYS A 199 -15.54 25.54 4.66
N GLU A 200 -15.53 24.49 5.47
CA GLU A 200 -15.80 24.53 6.91
C GLU A 200 -14.50 24.84 7.66
N ASN A 201 -13.95 26.03 7.39
CA ASN A 201 -12.57 26.39 7.74
C ASN A 201 -12.31 26.36 9.26
N ASP A 202 -13.26 26.77 10.09
CA ASP A 202 -13.07 26.75 11.55
C ASP A 202 -12.90 25.33 12.07
N LYS A 203 -13.73 24.39 11.58
CA LYS A 203 -13.60 22.96 11.91
C LYS A 203 -12.30 22.37 11.37
N ALA A 204 -11.87 22.77 10.17
CA ALA A 204 -10.61 22.33 9.61
C ALA A 204 -9.43 22.77 10.51
N VAL A 205 -9.38 24.04 10.92
CA VAL A 205 -8.36 24.57 11.82
C VAL A 205 -8.32 23.79 13.13
N GLU A 206 -9.47 23.66 13.81
CA GLU A 206 -9.56 22.92 15.07
C GLU A 206 -9.07 21.46 14.92
N THR A 207 -9.47 20.82 13.82
CA THR A 207 -9.12 19.40 13.59
C THR A 207 -7.64 19.22 13.25
N TYR A 208 -7.04 20.11 12.43
CA TYR A 208 -5.60 20.12 12.19
C TYR A 208 -4.81 20.37 13.46
N GLN A 209 -5.24 21.34 14.30
CA GLN A 209 -4.58 21.60 15.58
C GLN A 209 -4.60 20.37 16.50
N LYS A 210 -5.72 19.62 16.55
CA LYS A 210 -5.79 18.35 17.28
C LYS A 210 -4.82 17.31 16.71
N ALA A 211 -4.71 17.21 15.37
CA ALA A 211 -3.76 16.30 14.74
C ALA A 211 -2.31 16.67 15.06
N ILE A 212 -1.96 17.97 14.98
CA ILE A 212 -0.63 18.50 15.30
C ILE A 212 -0.26 18.27 16.76
N GLN A 213 -1.21 18.38 17.71
CA GLN A 213 -0.94 18.03 19.11
C GLN A 213 -0.50 16.58 19.30
N LEU A 214 -0.97 15.65 18.46
CA LEU A 214 -0.59 14.25 18.51
C LEU A 214 0.67 13.93 17.70
N THR A 215 0.92 14.69 16.62
CA THR A 215 2.07 14.53 15.73
C THR A 215 2.68 15.90 15.37
N PRO A 216 3.37 16.55 16.32
CA PRO A 216 3.85 17.93 16.16
C PRO A 216 4.95 18.10 15.10
N ASP A 217 5.57 17.02 14.68
CA ASP A 217 6.65 17.02 13.70
C ASP A 217 6.18 16.63 12.29
N ASP A 218 4.86 16.53 12.05
CA ASP A 218 4.31 16.26 10.72
C ASP A 218 4.19 17.56 9.91
N ALA A 219 5.18 17.78 9.03
CA ALA A 219 5.24 18.95 8.15
C ALA A 219 3.99 19.09 7.24
N ALA A 220 3.35 18.00 6.87
CA ALA A 220 2.17 18.04 6.00
C ALA A 220 0.97 18.66 6.74
N LEU A 221 0.80 18.39 8.03
CA LEU A 221 -0.26 18.99 8.84
C LEU A 221 -0.08 20.51 8.96
N HIS A 222 1.16 20.94 9.24
CA HIS A 222 1.49 22.36 9.29
C HIS A 222 1.24 23.05 7.94
N ASN A 223 1.70 22.46 6.82
CA ASN A 223 1.41 22.98 5.48
C ASN A 223 -0.09 23.10 5.20
N ASN A 224 -0.88 22.10 5.55
CA ASN A 224 -2.31 22.09 5.28
C ASN A 224 -3.06 23.11 6.17
N LEU A 225 -2.67 23.22 7.44
CA LEU A 225 -3.19 24.26 8.34
C LEU A 225 -2.86 25.67 7.83
N GLY A 226 -1.60 25.88 7.39
CA GLY A 226 -1.17 27.13 6.75
C GLY A 226 -2.03 27.47 5.53
N SER A 227 -2.38 26.49 4.71
CA SER A 227 -3.25 26.67 3.56
C SER A 227 -4.67 27.11 3.95
N VAL A 228 -5.22 26.57 5.05
CA VAL A 228 -6.53 26.98 5.59
C VAL A 228 -6.47 28.41 6.13
N TYR A 229 -5.41 28.76 6.86
CA TYR A 229 -5.21 30.13 7.31
C TYR A 229 -5.08 31.11 6.15
N ALA A 230 -4.33 30.77 5.10
CA ALA A 230 -4.22 31.60 3.90
C ALA A 230 -5.59 31.81 3.23
N ALA A 231 -6.39 30.74 3.08
CA ALA A 231 -7.72 30.81 2.49
C ALA A 231 -8.71 31.67 3.31
N THR A 232 -8.45 31.86 4.61
CA THR A 232 -9.27 32.68 5.52
C THR A 232 -8.69 34.06 5.79
N GLY A 233 -7.60 34.44 5.09
CA GLY A 233 -6.95 35.75 5.24
C GLY A 233 -6.12 35.91 6.50
N LYS A 234 -5.91 34.86 7.29
CA LYS A 234 -5.04 34.84 8.46
C LYS A 234 -3.59 34.65 8.04
N LEU A 235 -3.02 35.68 7.39
CA LEU A 235 -1.74 35.61 6.69
C LEU A 235 -0.54 35.39 7.61
N PRO A 236 -0.44 36.05 8.78
CA PRO A 236 0.66 35.82 9.72
C PRO A 236 0.69 34.37 10.22
N GLU A 237 -0.49 33.83 10.55
CA GLU A 237 -0.64 32.43 10.97
C GLU A 237 -0.29 31.45 9.85
N ALA A 238 -0.73 31.72 8.61
CA ALA A 238 -0.39 30.92 7.44
C ALA A 238 1.13 30.87 7.22
N GLN A 239 1.79 32.01 7.28
CA GLN A 239 3.24 32.10 7.12
C GLN A 239 3.97 31.28 8.19
N ALA A 240 3.58 31.42 9.46
CA ALA A 240 4.20 30.70 10.57
C ALA A 240 4.09 29.18 10.39
N GLU A 241 2.92 28.70 9.96
CA GLU A 241 2.70 27.28 9.73
C GLU A 241 3.51 26.74 8.53
N PHE A 242 3.61 27.48 7.42
CA PHE A 242 4.46 27.09 6.29
C PHE A 242 5.95 27.10 6.63
N GLU A 243 6.42 28.09 7.41
CA GLU A 243 7.81 28.13 7.87
C GLU A 243 8.13 27.00 8.83
N LYS A 244 7.17 26.59 9.68
CA LYS A 244 7.30 25.42 10.53
C LYS A 244 7.40 24.14 9.67
N ALA A 245 6.54 23.99 8.65
CA ALA A 245 6.61 22.88 7.70
C ALA A 245 7.98 22.82 7.00
N ALA A 246 8.52 23.96 6.54
CA ALA A 246 9.82 24.03 5.89
C ALA A 246 10.98 23.64 6.83
N THR A 247 10.84 23.93 8.13
CA THR A 247 11.84 23.54 9.15
C THR A 247 11.79 22.03 9.42
N LEU A 248 10.58 21.45 9.46
CA LEU A 248 10.37 20.04 9.76
C LEU A 248 10.73 19.12 8.57
N ASP A 249 10.53 19.62 7.35
CA ASP A 249 10.86 18.87 6.12
C ASP A 249 11.72 19.75 5.18
N PRO A 250 13.03 19.81 5.41
CA PRO A 250 13.95 20.60 4.58
C PRO A 250 14.00 20.15 3.13
N THR A 251 13.71 18.87 2.86
CA THR A 251 13.72 18.30 1.50
C THR A 251 12.63 18.95 0.63
N ASN A 252 11.47 19.24 1.20
CA ASN A 252 10.35 19.88 0.53
C ASN A 252 10.19 21.37 0.89
N ALA A 253 11.18 21.98 1.56
CA ALA A 253 11.11 23.36 2.03
C ALA A 253 10.82 24.37 0.90
N GLY A 254 11.32 24.09 -0.32
CA GLY A 254 11.02 24.92 -1.50
C GLY A 254 9.52 25.07 -1.75
N ARG A 255 8.75 23.99 -1.64
CA ARG A 255 7.28 24.03 -1.80
C ARG A 255 6.60 24.88 -0.71
N TYR A 256 7.06 24.80 0.52
CA TYR A 256 6.48 25.54 1.62
C TYR A 256 6.79 27.02 1.51
N TYR A 257 8.02 27.40 1.16
CA TYR A 257 8.37 28.80 0.88
C TYR A 257 7.67 29.35 -0.37
N PHE A 258 7.40 28.49 -1.36
CA PHE A 258 6.58 28.89 -2.52
C PHE A 258 5.16 29.31 -2.07
N ASN A 259 4.55 28.55 -1.19
CA ASN A 259 3.24 28.89 -0.61
C ASN A 259 3.30 30.22 0.17
N VAL A 260 4.36 30.46 0.95
CA VAL A 260 4.57 31.77 1.62
C VAL A 260 4.66 32.88 0.57
N GLY A 261 5.48 32.71 -0.45
CA GLY A 261 5.64 33.71 -1.52
C GLY A 261 4.32 34.03 -2.22
N ALA A 262 3.54 32.99 -2.55
CA ALA A 262 2.26 33.16 -3.23
C ALA A 262 1.24 33.94 -2.38
N ILE A 263 1.10 33.63 -1.09
CA ILE A 263 0.18 34.37 -0.21
C ILE A 263 0.62 35.82 0.03
N MET A 264 1.92 36.06 0.15
CA MET A 264 2.46 37.43 0.30
C MET A 264 2.26 38.23 -0.99
N TYR A 265 2.52 37.65 -2.15
CA TYR A 265 2.25 38.28 -3.44
C TYR A 265 0.77 38.66 -3.62
N ASN A 266 -0.14 37.71 -3.39
CA ASN A 266 -1.59 37.95 -3.51
C ASN A 266 -2.10 38.98 -2.50
N SER A 267 -1.38 39.24 -1.43
CA SER A 267 -1.70 40.24 -0.39
C SER A 267 -1.06 41.61 -0.63
N GLY A 268 -0.35 41.77 -1.73
CA GLY A 268 0.36 43.01 -2.07
C GLY A 268 1.65 43.22 -1.27
N LYS A 269 2.10 42.22 -0.48
CA LYS A 269 3.34 42.31 0.31
C LYS A 269 4.53 41.85 -0.53
N MET A 270 4.94 42.70 -1.49
CA MET A 270 5.90 42.34 -2.53
C MET A 270 7.29 42.04 -1.97
N ASP A 271 7.76 42.71 -0.91
CA ASP A 271 9.10 42.48 -0.34
C ASP A 271 9.18 41.11 0.38
N GLU A 272 8.13 40.76 1.10
CA GLU A 272 8.01 39.45 1.74
C GLU A 272 7.88 38.34 0.70
N ALA A 273 7.10 38.56 -0.38
CA ALA A 273 6.99 37.62 -1.51
C ALA A 273 8.34 37.37 -2.17
N LEU A 274 9.10 38.43 -2.47
CA LEU A 274 10.45 38.33 -3.04
C LEU A 274 11.40 37.56 -2.14
N THR A 275 11.34 37.78 -0.85
CA THR A 275 12.16 37.06 0.14
C THR A 275 11.87 35.57 0.08
N ALA A 276 10.60 35.20 0.01
CA ALA A 276 10.17 33.81 -0.04
C ALA A 276 10.55 33.14 -1.38
N PHE A 277 10.31 33.78 -2.53
CA PHE A 277 10.69 33.24 -3.85
C PHE A 277 12.21 33.09 -4.01
N LYS A 278 13.01 34.01 -3.47
CA LYS A 278 14.47 33.85 -3.42
C LYS A 278 14.92 32.65 -2.59
N LYS A 279 14.21 32.34 -1.50
CA LYS A 279 14.46 31.09 -0.75
C LYS A 279 14.14 29.86 -1.59
N VAL A 280 13.00 29.86 -2.33
CA VAL A 280 12.66 28.77 -3.26
C VAL A 280 13.79 28.58 -4.27
N ILE A 281 14.22 29.63 -4.94
CA ILE A 281 15.27 29.61 -5.95
C ILE A 281 16.61 29.11 -5.39
N SER A 282 16.92 29.48 -4.14
CA SER A 282 18.15 29.01 -3.48
C SER A 282 18.12 27.49 -3.17
N ILE A 283 16.94 26.92 -2.93
CA ILE A 283 16.74 25.50 -2.65
C ILE A 283 16.63 24.70 -3.97
N ASP A 284 15.84 25.22 -4.92
CA ASP A 284 15.62 24.61 -6.23
C ASP A 284 15.85 25.67 -7.35
N PRO A 285 17.09 25.81 -7.84
CA PRO A 285 17.42 26.75 -8.94
C PRO A 285 16.77 26.40 -10.28
N LYS A 286 16.07 25.27 -10.39
CA LYS A 286 15.33 24.86 -11.60
C LYS A 286 13.83 25.12 -11.51
N ASN A 287 13.35 25.71 -10.42
CA ASN A 287 11.94 26.05 -10.26
C ASN A 287 11.57 27.25 -11.14
N ALA A 288 11.09 26.99 -12.35
CA ALA A 288 10.73 28.04 -13.30
C ALA A 288 9.66 28.99 -12.73
N ASP A 289 8.62 28.43 -12.09
CA ASP A 289 7.52 29.25 -11.53
C ASP A 289 8.00 30.25 -10.48
N ALA A 290 9.01 29.89 -9.68
CA ALA A 290 9.56 30.79 -8.69
C ALA A 290 10.21 32.03 -9.34
N TYR A 291 10.94 31.86 -10.45
CA TYR A 291 11.49 32.99 -11.21
C TYR A 291 10.39 33.84 -11.85
N TYR A 292 9.35 33.23 -12.41
CA TYR A 292 8.23 33.98 -12.96
C TYR A 292 7.54 34.83 -11.89
N LEU A 293 7.27 34.26 -10.73
CA LEU A 293 6.63 34.97 -9.62
C LEU A 293 7.57 36.00 -8.96
N GLU A 294 8.88 35.75 -8.94
CA GLU A 294 9.87 36.77 -8.55
C GLU A 294 9.78 37.98 -9.49
N GLY A 295 9.77 37.73 -10.81
CA GLY A 295 9.60 38.77 -11.83
C GLY A 295 8.30 39.54 -11.66
N GLN A 296 7.19 38.85 -11.40
CA GLN A 296 5.88 39.44 -11.12
C GLN A 296 5.89 40.32 -9.85
N ALA A 297 6.51 39.85 -8.79
CA ALA A 297 6.61 40.59 -7.53
C ALA A 297 7.49 41.88 -7.70
N LEU A 298 8.57 41.79 -8.47
CA LEU A 298 9.37 42.96 -8.87
C LEU A 298 8.57 43.93 -9.74
N MET A 299 7.76 43.41 -10.68
CA MET A 299 6.85 44.27 -11.46
C MET A 299 5.81 44.97 -10.59
N GLY A 300 5.33 44.34 -9.54
CA GLY A 300 4.44 44.95 -8.54
C GLY A 300 5.04 46.17 -7.83
N LYS A 301 6.37 46.35 -7.87
CA LYS A 301 7.12 47.49 -7.35
C LYS A 301 7.54 48.47 -8.43
N ALA A 302 7.15 48.23 -9.68
CA ALA A 302 7.51 49.15 -10.78
C ALA A 302 6.85 50.51 -10.66
N THR A 303 7.53 51.55 -11.14
CA THR A 303 7.05 52.92 -11.20
C THR A 303 6.98 53.42 -12.64
N MET A 304 6.24 54.49 -12.89
CA MET A 304 6.23 55.16 -14.16
C MET A 304 7.21 56.31 -14.13
N THR A 305 8.03 56.44 -15.18
CA THR A 305 8.90 57.59 -15.38
C THR A 305 8.12 58.76 -15.98
N ALA A 306 8.68 59.97 -15.94
CA ALA A 306 8.02 61.15 -16.45
C ALA A 306 7.71 61.11 -17.96
N ASP A 307 8.47 60.35 -18.76
CA ASP A 307 8.23 60.07 -20.18
C ASP A 307 7.26 58.91 -20.44
N GLY A 308 6.60 58.42 -19.40
CA GLY A 308 5.55 57.38 -19.52
C GLY A 308 6.07 55.94 -19.68
N LYS A 309 7.34 55.69 -19.38
CA LYS A 309 7.92 54.34 -19.46
C LYS A 309 7.79 53.65 -18.10
N VAL A 310 7.67 52.34 -18.10
CA VAL A 310 7.71 51.50 -16.93
C VAL A 310 9.16 51.35 -16.45
N LYS A 311 9.45 51.71 -15.21
CA LYS A 311 10.73 51.45 -14.53
C LYS A 311 10.53 50.40 -13.47
N ALA A 312 10.92 49.19 -13.75
CA ALA A 312 10.93 48.10 -12.77
C ALA A 312 12.26 48.07 -11.99
N PRO A 313 12.29 47.45 -10.81
CA PRO A 313 13.53 47.18 -10.07
C PRO A 313 14.49 46.32 -10.88
N ASP A 314 15.80 46.42 -10.56
CA ASP A 314 16.85 45.57 -11.12
C ASP A 314 16.53 44.08 -10.82
N GLY A 315 16.88 43.20 -11.80
CA GLY A 315 16.59 41.77 -11.68
C GLY A 315 15.26 41.33 -12.31
N THR A 316 14.36 42.30 -12.65
CA THR A 316 13.02 41.96 -13.17
C THR A 316 13.10 41.26 -14.53
N VAL A 317 13.91 41.80 -15.46
CA VAL A 317 14.10 41.21 -16.80
C VAL A 317 14.81 39.88 -16.70
N GLU A 318 15.81 39.80 -15.86
CA GLU A 318 16.59 38.58 -15.59
C GLU A 318 15.73 37.45 -15.04
N ALA A 319 14.81 37.74 -14.14
CA ALA A 319 13.89 36.76 -13.59
C ALA A 319 12.98 36.15 -14.69
N PHE A 320 12.37 36.98 -15.53
CA PHE A 320 11.57 36.48 -16.66
C PHE A 320 12.42 35.75 -17.71
N GLN A 321 13.65 36.19 -18.00
CA GLN A 321 14.56 35.47 -18.88
C GLN A 321 14.93 34.09 -18.32
N GLN A 322 15.19 34.00 -17.03
CA GLN A 322 15.48 32.73 -16.37
C GLN A 322 14.29 31.77 -16.42
N TYR A 323 13.06 32.28 -16.18
CA TYR A 323 11.85 31.49 -16.43
C TYR A 323 11.82 30.92 -17.85
N LEU A 324 11.99 31.78 -18.88
CA LEU A 324 11.96 31.33 -20.27
C LEU A 324 13.11 30.38 -20.65
N THR A 325 14.23 30.43 -19.94
CA THR A 325 15.34 29.49 -20.09
C THR A 325 14.98 28.12 -19.57
N LEU A 326 14.27 28.06 -18.42
CA LEU A 326 13.88 26.83 -17.77
C LEU A 326 12.61 26.20 -18.38
N ASP A 327 11.65 27.04 -18.77
CA ASP A 327 10.37 26.60 -19.35
C ASP A 327 9.94 27.52 -20.52
N PRO A 328 10.58 27.38 -21.72
CA PRO A 328 10.35 28.27 -22.85
C PRO A 328 8.94 28.17 -23.45
N ASN A 329 8.23 27.07 -23.20
CA ASN A 329 6.87 26.80 -23.69
C ASN A 329 5.86 26.67 -22.57
N GLY A 330 6.22 27.07 -21.36
CA GLY A 330 5.36 27.00 -20.19
C GLY A 330 4.15 27.94 -20.29
N PRO A 331 3.19 27.77 -19.37
CA PRO A 331 1.92 28.51 -19.41
C PRO A 331 2.09 30.02 -19.32
N ASN A 332 3.22 30.49 -18.75
CA ASN A 332 3.51 31.92 -18.59
C ASN A 332 4.55 32.46 -19.61
N ALA A 333 4.93 31.64 -20.61
CA ALA A 333 6.04 32.04 -21.52
C ALA A 333 5.71 33.27 -22.34
N GLU A 334 4.51 33.41 -22.90
CA GLU A 334 4.11 34.60 -23.67
C GLU A 334 3.99 35.81 -22.73
N ALA A 335 3.43 35.70 -21.54
CA ALA A 335 3.35 36.80 -20.57
C ALA A 335 4.77 37.27 -20.17
N ALA A 336 5.71 36.37 -19.95
CA ALA A 336 7.10 36.72 -19.64
C ALA A 336 7.77 37.46 -20.77
N LYS A 337 7.58 37.06 -22.04
CA LYS A 337 8.09 37.75 -23.24
C LYS A 337 7.52 39.18 -23.36
N GLU A 338 6.21 39.33 -23.14
CA GLU A 338 5.53 40.63 -23.15
C GLU A 338 6.08 41.57 -22.07
N MET A 339 6.32 41.06 -20.87
CA MET A 339 6.91 41.86 -19.79
C MET A 339 8.32 42.32 -20.11
N ILE A 340 9.16 41.44 -20.64
CA ILE A 340 10.52 41.79 -21.10
C ILE A 340 10.45 42.87 -22.20
N ALA A 341 9.59 42.69 -23.21
CA ALA A 341 9.42 43.66 -24.29
C ALA A 341 8.96 45.03 -23.77
N THR A 342 8.04 45.05 -22.83
CA THR A 342 7.56 46.28 -22.19
C THR A 342 8.67 47.03 -21.47
N LEU A 343 9.49 46.30 -20.69
CA LEU A 343 10.59 46.87 -19.91
C LEU A 343 11.74 47.34 -20.80
N GLN A 344 11.98 46.69 -21.94
CA GLN A 344 13.01 47.08 -22.92
C GLN A 344 12.55 48.20 -23.88
N GLY A 345 11.31 48.69 -23.70
CA GLY A 345 10.79 49.79 -24.54
C GLY A 345 10.39 49.38 -25.97
N ALA A 346 10.26 48.06 -26.22
CA ALA A 346 9.90 47.52 -27.52
C ALA A 346 8.39 47.60 -27.83
N VAL A 347 7.55 47.95 -26.87
CA VAL A 347 6.09 48.08 -27.04
C VAL A 347 5.70 49.55 -26.96
N THR A 348 5.62 50.22 -28.15
CA THR A 348 4.91 51.50 -28.26
C THR A 348 3.39 51.20 -28.26
N THR A 349 2.73 51.43 -27.15
CA THR A 349 1.26 51.46 -27.08
C THR A 349 0.76 52.64 -27.86
N GLN A 350 0.42 52.44 -29.14
CA GLN A 350 -0.35 53.42 -29.93
C GLN A 350 -1.78 53.47 -29.44
N TYR A 351 -2.05 54.32 -28.47
CA TYR A 351 -3.39 54.79 -28.16
C TYR A 351 -3.88 55.64 -29.34
N LYS A 352 -4.61 55.02 -30.30
CA LYS A 352 -5.37 55.80 -31.29
C LYS A 352 -6.54 56.45 -30.55
N LYS A 353 -6.44 57.76 -30.23
CA LYS A 353 -7.60 58.58 -29.90
C LYS A 353 -8.59 58.47 -31.06
N LYS A 354 -9.74 57.82 -30.87
CA LYS A 354 -10.89 57.97 -31.80
C LYS A 354 -11.36 59.39 -31.63
N LYS A 355 -11.31 60.14 -32.78
CA LYS A 355 -11.99 61.45 -32.94
C LYS A 355 -13.49 61.26 -32.98
#